data_06254d87a25c41313f5b39acbf27d233
#
_entry.id   06254d87a25c41313f5b39acbf27d233
#
_cell.length_a   1.000
_cell.length_b   1.000
_cell.length_c   1.000
_cell.angle_alpha   90.00
_cell.angle_beta   90.00
_cell.angle_gamma   90.00
#
_symmetry.space_group_name_H-M   'P 1'
#
loop_
_entity.id
_entity.type
_entity.pdbx_description
1 polymer ?
#
loop_
_entity_poly.entity_id
_entity_poly.type
_entity_poly.pdbx_seq_one_letter_code
_entity_poly.pdbx_strand_id
1 'polypeptide(L)'
;MASDDIPDRARLGHMLWEVGTRVGLLSEAALARTPLTPRSAGMLEAVSVDPGVSVAEISRRLPVTPQAVSQVVVRLERDGYLERRTGERGRGVALFLTPAGEEALAGADERKEALDREMAEALGSERHEELIRLLTETLPIVTAMERGI
;
A
#
# COMPACT_ATOMS: atom_id res chain seq x y z
N MET A 1 -1.99 3.78 -32.42
CA MET A 1 -3.39 4.16 -32.63
C MET A 1 -4.07 4.09 -31.27
N ALA A 2 -4.36 5.20 -30.67
CA ALA A 2 -5.33 5.49 -29.61
C ALA A 2 -4.93 6.78 -28.83
N SER A 3 -4.40 7.78 -29.55
CA SER A 3 -4.14 9.10 -28.95
C SER A 3 -5.33 10.06 -29.09
N ASP A 4 -6.38 9.67 -29.82
CA ASP A 4 -7.44 10.60 -30.21
C ASP A 4 -8.74 10.49 -29.42
N ASP A 5 -8.80 9.62 -28.42
CA ASP A 5 -10.05 9.37 -27.69
C ASP A 5 -9.93 9.56 -26.16
N ILE A 6 -8.97 10.37 -25.74
CA ILE A 6 -8.96 10.84 -24.34
C ILE A 6 -10.09 11.87 -24.21
N PRO A 7 -11.14 11.61 -23.42
CA PRO A 7 -12.21 12.57 -23.23
C PRO A 7 -11.65 13.92 -22.81
N ASP A 8 -12.13 15.00 -23.41
CA ASP A 8 -11.72 16.39 -23.11
C ASP A 8 -11.83 16.77 -21.60
N ARG A 9 -12.45 15.90 -20.81
CA ARG A 9 -12.63 16.00 -19.36
C ARG A 9 -11.69 15.10 -18.54
N ALA A 10 -10.84 14.30 -19.18
CA ALA A 10 -9.93 13.37 -18.49
C ALA A 10 -8.75 14.13 -17.87
N ARG A 11 -9.01 14.86 -16.78
CA ARG A 11 -7.94 15.44 -15.97
C ARG A 11 -7.23 14.32 -15.22
N LEU A 12 -5.91 14.34 -15.19
CA LEU A 12 -5.06 13.32 -14.56
C LEU A 12 -5.54 12.98 -13.14
N GLY A 13 -5.80 13.99 -12.31
CA GLY A 13 -6.24 13.76 -10.93
C GLY A 13 -7.58 13.02 -10.83
N HIS A 14 -8.55 13.31 -11.72
CA HIS A 14 -9.82 12.59 -11.76
C HIS A 14 -9.64 11.12 -12.16
N MET A 15 -8.85 10.87 -13.19
CA MET A 15 -8.59 9.50 -13.66
C MET A 15 -7.85 8.67 -12.59
N LEU A 16 -6.84 9.24 -11.95
CA LEU A 16 -6.12 8.58 -10.86
C LEU A 16 -7.04 8.28 -9.67
N TRP A 17 -7.92 9.22 -9.31
CA TRP A 17 -8.89 8.99 -8.24
C TRP A 17 -9.89 7.89 -8.60
N GLU A 18 -10.46 7.90 -9.78
CA GLU A 18 -11.45 6.90 -10.22
C GLU A 18 -10.83 5.51 -10.34
N VAL A 19 -9.69 5.39 -11.01
CA VAL A 19 -8.95 4.13 -11.15
C VAL A 19 -8.52 3.62 -9.77
N GLY A 20 -7.91 4.48 -8.95
CA GLY A 20 -7.44 4.11 -7.61
C GLY A 20 -8.58 3.64 -6.71
N THR A 21 -9.76 4.27 -6.79
CA THR A 21 -10.96 3.83 -6.04
C THR A 21 -11.40 2.43 -6.46
N ARG A 22 -11.45 2.16 -7.77
CA ARG A 22 -11.86 0.85 -8.30
C ARG A 22 -10.84 -0.25 -8.01
N VAL A 23 -9.54 0.05 -8.16
CA VAL A 23 -8.45 -0.86 -7.77
C VAL A 23 -8.50 -1.15 -6.28
N GLY A 24 -8.83 -0.15 -5.45
CA GLY A 24 -9.05 -0.34 -4.01
C GLY A 24 -10.14 -1.38 -3.72
N LEU A 25 -11.30 -1.29 -4.40
CA LEU A 25 -12.38 -2.27 -4.26
C LEU A 25 -11.97 -3.68 -4.73
N LEU A 26 -11.21 -3.78 -5.82
CA LEU A 26 -10.66 -5.05 -6.29
C LEU A 26 -9.68 -5.64 -5.28
N SER A 27 -8.84 -4.81 -4.67
CA SER A 27 -7.90 -5.22 -3.63
C SER A 27 -8.63 -5.72 -2.37
N GLU A 28 -9.72 -5.06 -1.96
CA GLU A 28 -10.57 -5.52 -0.86
C GLU A 28 -11.19 -6.88 -1.18
N ALA A 29 -11.71 -7.06 -2.39
CA ALA A 29 -12.29 -8.33 -2.84
C ALA A 29 -11.24 -9.46 -2.91
N ALA A 30 -10.04 -9.16 -3.42
CA ALA A 30 -8.93 -10.11 -3.48
C ALA A 30 -8.51 -10.59 -2.09
N LEU A 31 -8.48 -9.70 -1.11
CA LEU A 31 -8.09 -10.00 0.28
C LEU A 31 -9.24 -10.51 1.15
N ALA A 32 -10.48 -10.58 0.66
CA ALA A 32 -11.64 -10.99 1.46
C ALA A 32 -11.52 -12.40 2.09
N ARG A 33 -10.65 -13.26 1.54
CA ARG A 33 -10.36 -14.60 2.07
C ARG A 33 -9.08 -14.68 2.91
N THR A 34 -8.45 -13.55 3.18
CA THR A 34 -7.29 -13.43 4.07
C THR A 34 -7.71 -12.74 5.37
N PRO A 35 -6.94 -12.87 6.45
CA PRO A 35 -7.24 -12.14 7.69
C PRO A 35 -6.92 -10.64 7.60
N LEU A 36 -6.38 -10.17 6.47
CA LEU A 36 -5.91 -8.80 6.31
C LEU A 36 -6.84 -7.98 5.41
N THR A 37 -6.97 -6.71 5.75
CA THR A 37 -7.48 -5.69 4.84
C THR A 37 -6.32 -5.11 4.01
N PRO A 38 -6.56 -4.43 2.87
CA PRO A 38 -5.49 -3.77 2.11
C PRO A 38 -4.63 -2.83 2.98
N ARG A 39 -5.25 -2.10 3.89
CA ARG A 39 -4.55 -1.21 4.82
C ARG A 39 -3.68 -1.98 5.82
N SER A 40 -4.17 -3.09 6.36
CA SER A 40 -3.42 -3.94 7.26
C SER A 40 -2.25 -4.62 6.56
N ALA A 41 -2.46 -5.11 5.34
CA ALA A 41 -1.40 -5.70 4.51
C ALA A 41 -0.30 -4.67 4.21
N GLY A 42 -0.67 -3.45 3.78
CA GLY A 42 0.30 -2.37 3.56
C GLY A 42 1.08 -1.98 4.81
N MET A 43 0.47 -2.08 6.00
CA MET A 43 1.16 -1.84 7.27
C MET A 43 2.18 -2.94 7.57
N LEU A 44 1.82 -4.22 7.39
CA LEU A 44 2.76 -5.33 7.57
C LEU A 44 3.90 -5.25 6.55
N GLU A 45 3.61 -4.90 5.31
CA GLU A 45 4.62 -4.68 4.26
C GLU A 45 5.63 -3.59 4.66
N ALA A 46 5.16 -2.45 5.18
CA ALA A 46 6.04 -1.37 5.65
C ALA A 46 6.97 -1.83 6.78
N VAL A 47 6.48 -2.66 7.70
CA VAL A 47 7.29 -3.24 8.78
C VAL A 47 8.23 -4.33 8.27
N SER A 48 7.81 -5.12 7.27
CA SER A 48 8.65 -6.15 6.64
C SER A 48 9.86 -5.55 5.92
N VAL A 49 9.66 -4.44 5.22
CA VAL A 49 10.74 -3.72 4.48
C VAL A 49 11.71 -3.04 5.43
N ASP A 50 11.25 -2.55 6.59
CA ASP A 50 12.07 -1.83 7.57
C ASP A 50 11.76 -2.34 8.99
N PRO A 51 12.28 -3.53 9.36
CA PRO A 51 12.06 -4.08 10.70
C PRO A 51 12.58 -3.16 11.79
N GLY A 52 11.74 -2.86 12.77
CA GLY A 52 12.04 -1.90 13.82
C GLY A 52 11.58 -0.47 13.53
N VAL A 53 10.89 -0.25 12.42
CA VAL A 53 10.27 1.05 12.07
C VAL A 53 9.30 1.49 13.17
N SER A 54 9.27 2.78 13.46
CA SER A 54 8.33 3.36 14.42
C SER A 54 7.02 3.82 13.74
N VAL A 55 5.95 3.94 14.54
CA VAL A 55 4.67 4.53 14.09
C VAL A 55 4.88 5.92 13.45
N ALA A 56 5.76 6.73 14.06
CA ALA A 56 6.05 8.07 13.55
C ALA A 56 6.75 8.05 12.18
N GLU A 57 7.63 7.08 11.95
CA GLU A 57 8.30 6.91 10.64
C GLU A 57 7.34 6.43 9.58
N ILE A 58 6.47 5.47 9.87
CA ILE A 58 5.43 5.02 8.95
C ILE A 58 4.52 6.19 8.56
N SER A 59 4.07 7.00 9.53
CA SER A 59 3.22 8.17 9.27
C SER A 59 3.90 9.25 8.42
N ARG A 60 5.22 9.34 8.44
CA ARG A 60 5.95 10.27 7.57
C ARG A 60 6.11 9.75 6.13
N ARG A 61 6.09 8.43 5.95
CA ARG A 61 6.28 7.78 4.64
C ARG A 61 4.97 7.61 3.88
N LEU A 62 3.87 7.42 4.60
CA LEU A 62 2.55 7.18 4.02
C LEU A 62 1.65 8.41 4.20
N PRO A 63 0.73 8.69 3.26
CA PRO A 63 -0.24 9.79 3.36
C PRO A 63 -1.36 9.43 4.36
N VAL A 64 -0.99 9.11 5.59
CA VAL A 64 -1.91 8.70 6.65
C VAL A 64 -1.53 9.37 7.96
N THR A 65 -2.53 9.72 8.76
CA THR A 65 -2.29 10.37 10.06
C THR A 65 -1.65 9.40 11.07
N PRO A 66 -0.82 9.88 12.01
CA PRO A 66 -0.27 9.05 13.09
C PRO A 66 -1.35 8.29 13.87
N GLN A 67 -2.51 8.88 14.01
CA GLN A 67 -3.67 8.29 14.67
C GLN A 67 -4.21 7.08 13.91
N ALA A 68 -4.34 7.19 12.59
CA ALA A 68 -4.77 6.09 11.73
C ALA A 68 -3.76 4.94 11.72
N VAL A 69 -2.45 5.26 11.66
CA VAL A 69 -1.37 4.26 11.79
C VAL A 69 -1.47 3.54 13.14
N SER A 70 -1.59 4.29 14.24
CA SER A 70 -1.68 3.72 15.59
C SER A 70 -2.88 2.77 15.74
N GLN A 71 -4.04 3.11 15.19
CA GLN A 71 -5.23 2.24 15.24
C GLN A 71 -5.00 0.91 14.51
N VAL A 72 -4.37 0.94 13.34
CA VAL A 72 -4.05 -0.28 12.58
C VAL A 72 -3.02 -1.12 13.32
N VAL A 73 -1.98 -0.50 13.88
CA VAL A 73 -0.94 -1.18 14.66
C VAL A 73 -1.55 -1.88 15.89
N VAL A 74 -2.38 -1.19 16.68
CA VAL A 74 -3.07 -1.78 17.85
C VAL A 74 -3.90 -3.00 17.45
N ARG A 75 -4.61 -2.92 16.33
CA ARG A 75 -5.39 -4.05 15.82
C ARG A 75 -4.50 -5.23 15.43
N LEU A 76 -3.42 -4.97 14.68
CA LEU A 76 -2.48 -6.00 14.22
C LEU A 76 -1.74 -6.66 15.39
N GLU A 77 -1.43 -5.91 16.45
CA GLU A 77 -0.86 -6.46 17.70
C GLU A 77 -1.86 -7.37 18.40
N ARG A 78 -3.11 -6.89 18.59
CA ARG A 78 -4.18 -7.69 19.21
C ARG A 78 -4.44 -8.99 18.44
N ASP A 79 -4.36 -8.93 17.11
CA ASP A 79 -4.60 -10.08 16.22
C ASP A 79 -3.34 -10.96 16.09
N GLY A 80 -2.21 -10.57 16.73
CA GLY A 80 -0.98 -11.37 16.84
C GLY A 80 -0.05 -11.30 15.63
N TYR A 81 -0.21 -10.32 14.73
CA TYR A 81 0.59 -10.17 13.51
C TYR A 81 1.78 -9.23 13.67
N LEU A 82 1.71 -8.30 14.62
CA LEU A 82 2.81 -7.40 14.99
C LEU A 82 3.16 -7.53 16.46
N GLU A 83 4.40 -7.24 16.77
CA GLU A 83 4.86 -7.04 18.15
C GLU A 83 5.63 -5.73 18.27
N ARG A 84 5.51 -5.12 19.46
CA ARG A 84 6.31 -3.95 19.86
C ARG A 84 7.49 -4.41 20.68
N ARG A 85 8.66 -3.88 20.37
CA ARG A 85 9.86 -4.04 21.20
C ARG A 85 10.37 -2.66 21.58
N THR A 86 10.98 -2.54 22.74
CA THR A 86 11.72 -1.33 23.10
C THR A 86 12.91 -1.21 22.15
N GLY A 87 13.02 -0.09 21.44
CA GLY A 87 14.09 0.12 20.47
C GLY A 87 15.46 0.03 21.16
N GLU A 88 16.42 -0.63 20.52
CA GLU A 88 17.78 -0.89 21.05
C GLU A 88 18.56 0.38 21.47
N ARG A 89 18.07 1.56 21.13
CA ARG A 89 18.69 2.87 21.44
C ARG A 89 17.90 3.71 22.44
N GLY A 90 16.95 3.11 23.18
CA GLY A 90 16.14 3.85 24.16
C GLY A 90 15.22 4.93 23.55
N ARG A 91 15.05 4.96 22.26
CA ARG A 91 14.22 5.92 21.51
C ARG A 91 13.00 5.24 20.92
N GLY A 92 11.93 5.17 21.70
CA GLY A 92 10.61 4.81 21.21
C GLY A 92 10.37 3.32 21.06
N VAL A 93 9.22 2.99 20.47
CA VAL A 93 8.73 1.63 20.26
C VAL A 93 9.02 1.24 18.83
N ALA A 94 9.69 0.14 18.64
CA ALA A 94 10.02 -0.48 17.35
C ALA A 94 9.01 -1.59 17.03
N LEU A 95 8.55 -1.64 15.79
CA LEU A 95 7.58 -2.62 15.30
C LEU A 95 8.28 -3.75 14.56
N PHE A 96 7.82 -4.97 14.80
CA PHE A 96 8.31 -6.17 14.13
C PHE A 96 7.14 -7.08 13.75
N LEU A 97 7.30 -7.82 12.66
CA LEU A 97 6.38 -8.90 12.31
C LEU A 97 6.57 -10.07 13.29
N THR A 98 5.47 -10.73 13.62
CA THR A 98 5.50 -12.06 14.22
C THR A 98 5.56 -13.11 13.10
N PRO A 99 5.89 -14.38 13.38
CA PRO A 99 5.78 -15.46 12.38
C PRO A 99 4.38 -15.56 11.76
N ALA A 100 3.31 -15.34 12.56
CA ALA A 100 1.94 -15.28 12.05
C ALA A 100 1.71 -14.05 11.14
N GLY A 101 2.37 -12.92 11.43
CA GLY A 101 2.34 -11.74 10.59
C GLY A 101 3.04 -11.95 9.24
N GLU A 102 4.17 -12.64 9.22
CA GLU A 102 4.88 -13.02 8.00
C GLU A 102 4.03 -13.94 7.12
N GLU A 103 3.40 -14.96 7.71
CA GLU A 103 2.51 -15.88 6.99
C GLU A 103 1.27 -15.15 6.44
N ALA A 104 0.64 -14.29 7.24
CA ALA A 104 -0.52 -13.51 6.81
C ALA A 104 -0.16 -12.54 5.65
N LEU A 105 1.01 -11.91 5.72
CA LEU A 105 1.51 -11.03 4.65
C LEU A 105 1.77 -11.82 3.37
N ALA A 106 2.44 -12.97 3.45
CA ALA A 106 2.70 -13.84 2.29
C ALA A 106 1.40 -14.24 1.59
N GLY A 107 0.36 -14.64 2.35
CA GLY A 107 -0.95 -14.96 1.78
C GLY A 107 -1.65 -13.76 1.15
N ALA A 108 -1.46 -12.55 1.68
CA ALA A 108 -1.97 -11.32 1.08
C ALA A 108 -1.22 -10.96 -0.21
N ASP A 109 0.09 -11.15 -0.23
CA ASP A 109 0.94 -10.86 -1.39
C ASP A 109 0.60 -11.79 -2.56
N GLU A 110 0.39 -13.07 -2.34
CA GLU A 110 -0.10 -14.01 -3.37
C GLU A 110 -1.41 -13.52 -4.03
N ARG A 111 -2.32 -12.94 -3.25
CA ARG A 111 -3.59 -12.38 -3.75
C ARG A 111 -3.40 -11.10 -4.54
N LYS A 112 -2.51 -10.21 -4.06
CA LYS A 112 -2.16 -8.99 -4.78
C LYS A 112 -1.49 -9.30 -6.11
N GLU A 113 -0.56 -10.26 -6.13
CA GLU A 113 0.10 -10.70 -7.35
C GLU A 113 -0.88 -11.35 -8.36
N ALA A 114 -1.86 -12.10 -7.86
CA ALA A 114 -2.90 -12.66 -8.73
C ALA A 114 -3.73 -11.55 -9.39
N LEU A 115 -4.15 -10.54 -8.63
CA LEU A 115 -4.86 -9.37 -9.15
C LEU A 115 -4.01 -8.61 -10.16
N ASP A 116 -2.72 -8.40 -9.88
CA ASP A 116 -1.80 -7.73 -10.80
C ASP A 116 -1.66 -8.49 -12.14
N ARG A 117 -1.56 -9.81 -12.08
CA ARG A 117 -1.56 -10.65 -13.29
C ARG A 117 -2.84 -10.52 -14.11
N GLU A 118 -4.02 -10.52 -13.46
CA GLU A 118 -5.30 -10.30 -14.14
C GLU A 118 -5.35 -8.93 -14.82
N MET A 119 -4.86 -7.89 -14.16
CA MET A 119 -4.75 -6.55 -14.74
C MET A 119 -3.77 -6.51 -15.92
N ALA A 120 -2.62 -7.18 -15.80
CA ALA A 120 -1.63 -7.26 -16.87
C ALA A 120 -2.18 -8.02 -18.11
N GLU A 121 -2.94 -9.09 -17.88
CA GLU A 121 -3.61 -9.82 -18.97
C GLU A 121 -4.67 -8.95 -19.66
N ALA A 122 -5.47 -8.22 -18.89
CA ALA A 122 -6.52 -7.35 -19.42
C ALA A 122 -5.99 -6.13 -20.19
N LEU A 123 -4.90 -5.52 -19.72
CA LEU A 123 -4.27 -4.35 -20.36
C LEU A 123 -3.34 -4.74 -21.53
N GLY A 124 -2.76 -5.93 -21.48
CA GLY A 124 -1.59 -6.35 -22.22
C GLY A 124 -0.30 -5.92 -21.50
N SER A 125 0.69 -6.80 -21.50
CA SER A 125 1.94 -6.65 -20.69
C SER A 125 2.65 -5.32 -20.95
N GLU A 126 2.77 -4.91 -22.20
CA GLU A 126 3.44 -3.66 -22.57
C GLU A 126 2.78 -2.42 -21.95
N ARG A 127 1.44 -2.33 -22.02
CA ARG A 127 0.70 -1.21 -21.44
C ARG A 127 0.71 -1.24 -19.92
N HIS A 128 0.66 -2.43 -19.33
CA HIS A 128 0.74 -2.61 -17.90
C HIS A 128 2.10 -2.11 -17.36
N GLU A 129 3.21 -2.54 -17.96
CA GLU A 129 4.56 -2.10 -17.59
C GLU A 129 4.74 -0.59 -17.76
N GLU A 130 4.24 -0.04 -18.88
CA GLU A 130 4.28 1.41 -19.14
C GLU A 130 3.48 2.20 -18.09
N LEU A 131 2.30 1.72 -17.70
CA LEU A 131 1.49 2.35 -16.66
C LEU A 131 2.21 2.35 -15.31
N ILE A 132 2.80 1.22 -14.92
CA ILE A 132 3.60 1.13 -13.68
C ILE A 132 4.76 2.12 -13.73
N ARG A 133 5.49 2.18 -14.84
CA ARG A 133 6.61 3.12 -15.02
C ARG A 133 6.15 4.57 -14.84
N LEU A 134 5.08 4.98 -15.52
CA LEU A 134 4.55 6.34 -15.44
C LEU A 134 4.06 6.70 -14.02
N LEU A 135 3.38 5.78 -13.34
CA LEU A 135 2.94 5.97 -11.97
C LEU A 135 4.14 6.07 -10.99
N THR A 136 5.18 5.26 -11.19
CA THR A 136 6.39 5.29 -10.39
C THR A 136 7.13 6.62 -10.54
N GLU A 137 7.20 7.17 -11.75
CA GLU A 137 7.79 8.49 -12.03
C GLU A 137 6.93 9.65 -11.47
N THR A 138 5.62 9.48 -11.46
CA THR A 138 4.67 10.51 -10.99
C THR A 138 4.63 10.62 -9.47
N LEU A 139 4.76 9.51 -8.75
CA LEU A 139 4.61 9.46 -7.30
C LEU A 139 5.52 10.45 -6.55
N PRO A 140 6.84 10.54 -6.81
CA PRO A 140 7.70 11.51 -6.12
C PRO A 140 7.34 12.96 -6.45
N ILE A 141 6.85 13.23 -7.64
CA ILE A 141 6.42 14.58 -8.05
C ILE A 141 5.21 15.03 -7.22
N VAL A 142 4.18 14.19 -7.16
CA VAL A 142 2.96 14.49 -6.39
C VAL A 142 3.27 14.58 -4.89
N THR A 143 4.13 13.70 -4.38
CA THR A 143 4.57 13.74 -2.97
C THR A 143 5.32 15.04 -2.64
N ALA A 144 6.13 15.56 -3.56
CA ALA A 144 6.82 16.83 -3.36
C ALA A 144 5.84 18.02 -3.39
N MET A 145 4.83 17.99 -4.24
CA MET A 145 3.77 19.00 -4.30
C MET A 145 2.93 19.03 -3.01
N GLU A 146 2.58 17.87 -2.46
CA GLU A 146 1.83 17.74 -1.21
C GLU A 146 2.58 18.39 -0.03
N ARG A 147 3.91 18.23 0.05
CA ARG A 147 4.75 18.82 1.11
C ARG A 147 4.90 20.33 1.00
N GLY A 148 4.55 20.93 -0.12
CA GLY A 148 4.60 22.37 -0.36
C GLY A 148 3.30 23.12 -0.02
N ILE A 149 2.26 22.38 0.38
CA ILE A 149 0.96 22.93 0.81
C ILE A 149 0.94 23.05 2.33
#